data_90b2fc3c2686a068c4b4488c6c7267ba
#
_entry.id   90b2fc3c2686a068c4b4488c6c7267ba
#
_cell.length_a   1.000
_cell.length_b   1.000
_cell.length_c   1.000
_cell.angle_alpha   90.00
_cell.angle_beta   90.00
_cell.angle_gamma   90.00
#
_symmetry.space_group_name_H-M   'P 1'
#
loop_
_entity.id
_entity.type
_entity.pdbx_description
1 polymer ?
#
loop_
_entity_poly.entity_id
_entity_poly.type
_entity_poly.pdbx_seq_one_letter_code
_entity_poly.pdbx_strand_id
1 'polypeptide(L)'
;MTAEVSEARNADPAELEKFGALAARWWDRESEFKPLHDINPLRLAHIERHSGNLAGKRILDVGCGGGILAESMAAKGASVMGIDLSEKPLGVARLHLLESGNSVDYRLVAVEDLANQMPGSFDVVTCMEMLEHVPDPSSVVRACAALAKPGGWVWFSTLNRNPKSYLFAVIGAEYVLKLLPKGTHDYARFITPAELSAACRGAGLDIADLTGMTYNPLRQTYALGSDVSVNYIAGCRK
;
A
#
# COMPACT_ATOMS: atom_id res chain seq x y z
N MET A 1 -9.23 28.11 16.83
CA MET A 1 -8.09 27.37 17.42
C MET A 1 -7.55 26.47 16.32
N THR A 2 -6.52 26.93 15.65
CA THR A 2 -5.77 26.13 14.66
C THR A 2 -5.00 25.07 15.44
N ALA A 3 -5.35 23.79 15.25
CA ALA A 3 -4.59 22.70 15.81
C ALA A 3 -3.17 22.78 15.24
N GLU A 4 -2.18 23.00 16.09
CA GLU A 4 -0.78 22.85 15.77
C GLU A 4 -0.57 21.39 15.28
N VAL A 5 -0.24 21.27 14.02
CA VAL A 5 0.18 20.01 13.42
C VAL A 5 1.51 19.65 14.08
N SER A 6 1.49 18.65 14.94
CA SER A 6 2.66 18.12 15.64
C SER A 6 3.81 17.83 14.64
N GLU A 7 4.97 18.42 14.91
CA GLU A 7 6.20 18.43 14.11
C GLU A 7 6.95 17.08 14.05
N ALA A 8 6.30 15.95 14.03
CA ALA A 8 6.97 14.65 13.91
C ALA A 8 6.12 13.56 13.26
N ARG A 9 5.36 13.88 12.22
CA ARG A 9 4.73 12.81 11.45
C ARG A 9 5.74 12.20 10.48
N ASN A 10 5.77 10.86 10.42
CA ASN A 10 6.58 10.09 9.48
C ASN A 10 5.99 10.24 8.05
N ALA A 11 6.06 11.44 7.50
CA ALA A 11 5.49 11.81 6.21
C ALA A 11 6.41 12.80 5.49
N ASP A 12 6.53 12.64 4.18
CA ASP A 12 7.19 13.60 3.31
C ASP A 12 6.14 14.57 2.72
N PRO A 13 6.19 15.87 3.05
CA PRO A 13 5.22 16.84 2.56
C PRO A 13 5.17 16.92 1.02
N ALA A 14 6.31 16.72 0.34
CA ALA A 14 6.37 16.76 -1.13
C ALA A 14 5.63 15.56 -1.74
N GLU A 15 5.73 14.37 -1.14
CA GLU A 15 4.98 13.19 -1.57
C GLU A 15 3.47 13.38 -1.33
N LEU A 16 3.07 13.92 -0.17
CA LEU A 16 1.66 14.21 0.11
C LEU A 16 1.07 15.23 -0.90
N GLU A 17 1.82 16.27 -1.25
CA GLU A 17 1.41 17.26 -2.25
C GLU A 17 1.27 16.63 -3.64
N LYS A 18 2.25 15.82 -4.05
CA LYS A 18 2.28 15.11 -5.34
C LYS A 18 1.05 14.21 -5.52
N PHE A 19 0.79 13.32 -4.58
CA PHE A 19 -0.40 12.46 -4.64
C PHE A 19 -1.70 13.25 -4.52
N GLY A 20 -1.70 14.31 -3.71
CA GLY A 20 -2.83 15.22 -3.59
C GLY A 20 -3.17 15.96 -4.89
N ALA A 21 -2.18 16.32 -5.69
CA ALA A 21 -2.39 16.97 -6.99
C ALA A 21 -3.03 16.03 -8.02
N LEU A 22 -2.78 14.74 -7.92
CA LEU A 22 -3.29 13.72 -8.84
C LEU A 22 -4.63 13.09 -8.38
N ALA A 23 -5.08 13.40 -7.17
CA ALA A 23 -6.18 12.71 -6.50
C ALA A 23 -7.47 12.60 -7.35
N ALA A 24 -7.84 13.67 -8.07
CA ALA A 24 -9.06 13.70 -8.88
C ALA A 24 -9.12 12.62 -10.00
N ARG A 25 -7.97 12.06 -10.37
CA ARG A 25 -7.85 11.05 -11.41
C ARG A 25 -7.69 9.63 -10.88
N TRP A 26 -7.81 9.42 -9.56
CA TRP A 26 -7.51 8.15 -8.90
C TRP A 26 -8.31 6.96 -9.47
N TRP A 27 -9.58 7.19 -9.82
CA TRP A 27 -10.47 6.17 -10.37
C TRP A 27 -10.56 6.17 -11.90
N ASP A 28 -9.86 7.09 -12.58
CA ASP A 28 -9.71 7.08 -14.03
C ASP A 28 -8.70 5.98 -14.43
N ARG A 29 -9.22 4.91 -15.02
CA ARG A 29 -8.45 3.72 -15.43
C ARG A 29 -7.49 3.98 -16.61
N GLU A 30 -7.56 5.14 -17.23
CA GLU A 30 -6.63 5.55 -18.30
C GLU A 30 -5.62 6.59 -17.79
N SER A 31 -5.66 6.90 -16.49
CA SER A 31 -4.74 7.82 -15.83
C SER A 31 -3.41 7.15 -15.43
N GLU A 32 -2.55 7.92 -14.76
CA GLU A 32 -1.33 7.46 -14.10
C GLU A 32 -1.57 6.39 -13.01
N PHE A 33 -2.80 6.25 -12.54
CA PHE A 33 -3.21 5.20 -11.59
C PHE A 33 -3.64 3.88 -12.25
N LYS A 34 -3.65 3.82 -13.59
CA LYS A 34 -3.93 2.58 -14.33
C LYS A 34 -3.17 1.36 -13.80
N PRO A 35 -1.85 1.44 -13.53
CA PRO A 35 -1.11 0.30 -12.98
C PRO A 35 -1.70 -0.22 -11.67
N LEU A 36 -2.17 0.67 -10.76
CA LEU A 36 -2.79 0.26 -9.50
C LEU A 36 -4.10 -0.50 -9.74
N HIS A 37 -4.91 -0.07 -10.70
CA HIS A 37 -6.13 -0.78 -11.09
C HIS A 37 -5.83 -2.15 -11.69
N ASP A 38 -4.82 -2.25 -12.56
CA ASP A 38 -4.45 -3.49 -13.24
C ASP A 38 -3.90 -4.55 -12.25
N ILE A 39 -3.11 -4.13 -11.25
CA ILE A 39 -2.53 -5.04 -10.25
C ILE A 39 -3.46 -5.37 -9.10
N ASN A 40 -4.49 -4.55 -8.84
CA ASN A 40 -5.36 -4.72 -7.69
C ASN A 40 -6.06 -6.10 -7.62
N PRO A 41 -6.60 -6.68 -8.70
CA PRO A 41 -7.17 -8.03 -8.67
C PRO A 41 -6.17 -9.10 -8.25
N LEU A 42 -4.89 -8.97 -8.65
CA LEU A 42 -3.84 -9.91 -8.30
C LEU A 42 -3.48 -9.81 -6.81
N ARG A 43 -3.36 -8.56 -6.28
CA ARG A 43 -3.13 -8.31 -4.86
C ARG A 43 -4.25 -8.88 -4.00
N LEU A 44 -5.49 -8.55 -4.34
CA LEU A 44 -6.67 -9.00 -3.60
C LEU A 44 -6.76 -10.53 -3.55
N ALA A 45 -6.60 -11.20 -4.71
CA ALA A 45 -6.63 -12.66 -4.79
C ALA A 45 -5.48 -13.30 -4.00
N HIS A 46 -4.29 -12.69 -4.00
CA HIS A 46 -3.13 -13.16 -3.26
C HIS A 46 -3.33 -13.05 -1.75
N ILE A 47 -3.79 -11.89 -1.28
CA ILE A 47 -4.15 -11.64 0.12
C ILE A 47 -5.22 -12.65 0.58
N GLU A 48 -6.30 -12.81 -0.18
CA GLU A 48 -7.40 -13.74 0.15
C GLU A 48 -6.94 -15.19 0.21
N ARG A 49 -6.07 -15.62 -0.72
CA ARG A 49 -5.52 -16.98 -0.75
C ARG A 49 -4.80 -17.35 0.55
N HIS A 50 -3.98 -16.45 1.09
CA HIS A 50 -3.17 -16.72 2.27
C HIS A 50 -3.87 -16.37 3.57
N SER A 51 -4.61 -15.26 3.57
CA SER A 51 -5.33 -14.80 4.76
C SER A 51 -6.66 -15.54 4.97
N GLY A 52 -7.10 -16.32 3.98
CA GLY A 52 -8.42 -16.97 3.96
C GLY A 52 -9.55 -16.00 3.60
N ASN A 53 -10.78 -16.48 3.54
CA ASN A 53 -11.95 -15.66 3.21
C ASN A 53 -11.96 -14.33 3.99
N LEU A 54 -12.14 -13.22 3.29
CA LEU A 54 -12.11 -11.88 3.88
C LEU A 54 -13.46 -11.49 4.53
N ALA A 55 -14.55 -12.17 4.19
CA ALA A 55 -15.87 -11.86 4.74
C ALA A 55 -15.86 -11.91 6.28
N GLY A 56 -16.36 -10.85 6.90
CA GLY A 56 -16.43 -10.71 8.36
C GLY A 56 -15.11 -10.36 9.06
N LYS A 57 -13.97 -10.31 8.34
CA LYS A 57 -12.68 -9.88 8.91
C LYS A 57 -12.64 -8.37 9.07
N ARG A 58 -11.97 -7.92 10.11
CA ARG A 58 -11.59 -6.50 10.29
C ARG A 58 -10.26 -6.27 9.59
N ILE A 59 -10.25 -5.40 8.60
CA ILE A 59 -9.07 -5.12 7.77
C ILE A 59 -8.70 -3.64 7.86
N LEU A 60 -7.41 -3.35 7.96
CA LEU A 60 -6.85 -2.01 7.85
C LEU A 60 -6.06 -1.89 6.56
N ASP A 61 -6.33 -0.85 5.78
CA ASP A 61 -5.54 -0.46 4.61
C ASP A 61 -4.77 0.83 4.92
N VAL A 62 -3.45 0.72 5.04
CA VAL A 62 -2.52 1.81 5.42
C VAL A 62 -1.96 2.46 4.16
N GLY A 63 -2.08 3.80 4.05
CA GLY A 63 -1.78 4.51 2.82
C GLY A 63 -2.78 4.16 1.73
N CYS A 64 -4.07 4.12 2.08
CA CYS A 64 -5.14 3.63 1.19
C CYS A 64 -5.38 4.52 -0.05
N GLY A 65 -4.86 5.75 -0.06
CA GLY A 65 -5.05 6.71 -1.13
C GLY A 65 -6.52 6.93 -1.48
N GLY A 66 -6.86 6.77 -2.76
CA GLY A 66 -8.25 6.86 -3.26
C GLY A 66 -9.09 5.60 -3.05
N GLY A 67 -8.61 4.58 -2.31
CA GLY A 67 -9.42 3.49 -1.81
C GLY A 67 -9.58 2.26 -2.71
N ILE A 68 -8.79 2.10 -3.78
CA ILE A 68 -8.93 0.99 -4.75
C ILE A 68 -8.90 -0.39 -4.07
N LEU A 69 -7.90 -0.65 -3.21
CA LEU A 69 -7.78 -1.93 -2.52
C LEU A 69 -8.79 -2.03 -1.36
N ALA A 70 -8.95 -0.96 -0.58
CA ALA A 70 -9.88 -0.90 0.54
C ALA A 70 -11.31 -1.25 0.10
N GLU A 71 -11.83 -0.64 -0.98
CA GLU A 71 -13.16 -0.95 -1.50
C GLU A 71 -13.27 -2.36 -2.05
N SER A 72 -12.21 -2.86 -2.69
CA SER A 72 -12.19 -4.24 -3.21
C SER A 72 -12.26 -5.28 -2.07
N MET A 73 -11.62 -5.00 -0.92
CA MET A 73 -11.73 -5.85 0.27
C MET A 73 -13.12 -5.73 0.94
N ALA A 74 -13.70 -4.53 0.95
CA ALA A 74 -15.07 -4.33 1.44
C ALA A 74 -16.09 -5.06 0.57
N ALA A 75 -15.95 -5.05 -0.75
CA ALA A 75 -16.78 -5.80 -1.68
C ALA A 75 -16.70 -7.33 -1.47
N LYS A 76 -15.65 -7.83 -0.81
CA LYS A 76 -15.52 -9.23 -0.34
C LYS A 76 -16.21 -9.49 1.00
N GLY A 77 -16.91 -8.49 1.56
CA GLY A 77 -17.62 -8.61 2.83
C GLY A 77 -16.76 -8.37 4.07
N ALA A 78 -15.57 -7.78 3.92
CA ALA A 78 -14.74 -7.37 5.04
C ALA A 78 -15.25 -6.07 5.68
N SER A 79 -15.02 -5.89 6.99
CA SER A 79 -15.13 -4.60 7.66
C SER A 79 -13.81 -3.84 7.50
N VAL A 80 -13.76 -2.86 6.60
CA VAL A 80 -12.51 -2.21 6.21
C VAL A 80 -12.42 -0.80 6.80
N MET A 81 -11.25 -0.48 7.36
CA MET A 81 -10.80 0.88 7.65
C MET A 81 -9.67 1.21 6.67
N GLY A 82 -9.75 2.36 6.01
CA GLY A 82 -8.67 2.91 5.19
C GLY A 82 -8.09 4.16 5.85
N ILE A 83 -6.77 4.26 5.95
CA ILE A 83 -6.11 5.44 6.51
C ILE A 83 -5.09 6.01 5.52
N ASP A 84 -5.01 7.33 5.50
CA ASP A 84 -4.03 8.08 4.73
C ASP A 84 -3.69 9.39 5.44
N LEU A 85 -2.61 10.05 5.06
CA LEU A 85 -2.22 11.37 5.55
C LEU A 85 -2.59 12.50 4.57
N SER A 86 -3.15 12.17 3.41
CA SER A 86 -3.60 13.13 2.41
C SER A 86 -5.14 13.18 2.35
N GLU A 87 -5.72 14.33 2.69
CA GLU A 87 -7.18 14.52 2.67
C GLU A 87 -7.77 14.47 1.26
N LYS A 88 -7.00 14.88 0.23
CA LYS A 88 -7.51 14.90 -1.15
C LYS A 88 -7.80 13.49 -1.70
N PRO A 89 -6.89 12.50 -1.63
CA PRO A 89 -7.21 11.12 -1.99
C PRO A 89 -8.35 10.54 -1.15
N LEU A 90 -8.37 10.78 0.18
CA LEU A 90 -9.46 10.33 1.04
C LEU A 90 -10.82 10.94 0.65
N GLY A 91 -10.83 12.21 0.23
CA GLY A 91 -12.03 12.85 -0.31
C GLY A 91 -12.55 12.13 -1.56
N VAL A 92 -11.66 11.76 -2.48
CA VAL A 92 -12.00 10.98 -3.68
C VAL A 92 -12.50 9.58 -3.29
N ALA A 93 -11.85 8.91 -2.34
CA ALA A 93 -12.29 7.61 -1.84
C ALA A 93 -13.71 7.67 -1.26
N ARG A 94 -14.00 8.67 -0.43
CA ARG A 94 -15.37 8.88 0.12
C ARG A 94 -16.40 9.17 -0.95
N LEU A 95 -16.06 9.92 -2.00
CA LEU A 95 -16.96 10.18 -3.11
C LEU A 95 -17.26 8.90 -3.91
N HIS A 96 -16.23 8.09 -4.18
CA HIS A 96 -16.43 6.83 -4.92
C HIS A 96 -17.27 5.81 -4.13
N LEU A 97 -17.23 5.83 -2.80
CA LEU A 97 -18.14 4.99 -1.98
C LEU A 97 -19.63 5.28 -2.26
N LEU A 98 -19.99 6.53 -2.60
CA LEU A 98 -21.37 6.86 -2.95
C LEU A 98 -21.81 6.23 -4.27
N GLU A 99 -20.86 5.99 -5.17
CA GLU A 99 -21.12 5.34 -6.46
C GLU A 99 -21.08 3.82 -6.36
N SER A 100 -20.09 3.27 -5.61
CA SER A 100 -19.87 1.82 -5.51
C SER A 100 -20.85 1.12 -4.56
N GLY A 101 -21.45 1.86 -3.61
CA GLY A 101 -22.33 1.30 -2.58
C GLY A 101 -21.59 0.47 -1.52
N ASN A 102 -20.25 0.42 -1.55
CA ASN A 102 -19.44 -0.23 -0.53
C ASN A 102 -19.43 0.58 0.79
N SER A 103 -18.91 -0.02 1.87
CA SER A 103 -18.74 0.65 3.16
C SER A 103 -17.30 0.49 3.61
N VAL A 104 -16.58 1.62 3.73
CA VAL A 104 -15.21 1.71 4.26
C VAL A 104 -15.13 2.90 5.20
N ASP A 105 -14.50 2.73 6.36
CA ASP A 105 -14.25 3.80 7.33
C ASP A 105 -12.93 4.51 6.96
N TYR A 106 -13.01 5.61 6.21
CA TYR A 106 -11.82 6.38 5.79
C TYR A 106 -11.45 7.44 6.82
N ARG A 107 -10.20 7.41 7.32
CA ARG A 107 -9.68 8.32 8.34
C ARG A 107 -8.38 9.00 7.92
N LEU A 108 -8.29 10.30 8.23
CA LEU A 108 -7.06 11.09 8.12
C LEU A 108 -6.26 10.93 9.41
N VAL A 109 -5.39 9.93 9.47
CA VAL A 109 -4.61 9.60 10.66
C VAL A 109 -3.32 8.88 10.29
N ALA A 110 -2.22 9.16 11.02
CA ALA A 110 -0.98 8.41 10.88
C ALA A 110 -1.14 6.99 11.44
N VAL A 111 -0.46 6.02 10.81
CA VAL A 111 -0.52 4.61 11.26
C VAL A 111 0.05 4.44 12.66
N GLU A 112 1.06 5.23 13.02
CA GLU A 112 1.67 5.25 14.34
C GLU A 112 0.68 5.74 15.42
N ASP A 113 -0.08 6.79 15.11
CA ASP A 113 -1.12 7.31 16.01
C ASP A 113 -2.26 6.30 16.19
N LEU A 114 -2.67 5.64 15.11
CA LEU A 114 -3.70 4.61 15.15
C LEU A 114 -3.22 3.38 15.94
N ALA A 115 -1.93 3.02 15.84
CA ALA A 115 -1.37 1.90 16.58
C ALA A 115 -1.46 2.09 18.11
N ASN A 116 -1.35 3.33 18.59
CA ASN A 116 -1.54 3.67 20.00
C ASN A 116 -3.02 3.58 20.45
N GLN A 117 -3.96 3.80 19.50
CA GLN A 117 -5.40 3.83 19.81
C GLN A 117 -6.06 2.45 19.70
N MET A 118 -5.60 1.62 18.76
CA MET A 118 -6.28 0.38 18.39
C MET A 118 -5.32 -0.82 18.26
N PRO A 119 -4.43 -1.07 19.23
CA PRO A 119 -3.47 -2.20 19.14
C PRO A 119 -4.23 -3.52 19.04
N GLY A 120 -3.72 -4.46 18.23
CA GLY A 120 -4.27 -5.81 18.09
C GLY A 120 -5.70 -5.87 17.59
N SER A 121 -6.13 -4.90 16.76
CA SER A 121 -7.55 -4.75 16.40
C SER A 121 -7.92 -5.36 15.05
N PHE A 122 -6.96 -5.67 14.18
CA PHE A 122 -7.22 -6.08 12.81
C PHE A 122 -6.76 -7.51 12.52
N ASP A 123 -7.59 -8.26 11.80
CA ASP A 123 -7.28 -9.62 11.34
C ASP A 123 -6.26 -9.60 10.20
N VAL A 124 -6.33 -8.55 9.38
CA VAL A 124 -5.41 -8.28 8.25
C VAL A 124 -5.06 -6.79 8.25
N VAL A 125 -3.78 -6.49 8.03
CA VAL A 125 -3.29 -5.13 7.76
C VAL A 125 -2.61 -5.14 6.41
N THR A 126 -2.97 -4.21 5.52
CA THR A 126 -2.31 -4.00 4.22
C THR A 126 -1.59 -2.65 4.22
N CYS A 127 -0.41 -2.59 3.62
CA CYS A 127 0.38 -1.39 3.39
C CYS A 127 1.09 -1.57 2.04
N MET A 128 0.43 -1.14 0.97
CA MET A 128 0.83 -1.44 -0.40
C MET A 128 1.35 -0.20 -1.12
N GLU A 129 2.56 -0.29 -1.70
CA GLU A 129 3.22 0.80 -2.45
C GLU A 129 3.27 2.12 -1.63
N MET A 130 3.64 2.03 -0.36
CA MET A 130 3.64 3.18 0.54
C MET A 130 4.99 3.35 1.27
N LEU A 131 5.69 2.27 1.56
CA LEU A 131 6.90 2.29 2.38
C LEU A 131 8.04 3.11 1.76
N GLU A 132 8.15 3.16 0.43
CA GLU A 132 9.11 3.95 -0.32
C GLU A 132 8.84 5.47 -0.29
N HIS A 133 7.66 5.87 0.18
CA HIS A 133 7.23 7.28 0.23
C HIS A 133 7.37 7.93 1.61
N VAL A 134 7.81 7.17 2.63
CA VAL A 134 7.96 7.66 4.00
C VAL A 134 9.42 7.80 4.43
N PRO A 135 9.74 8.74 5.34
CA PRO A 135 11.10 8.90 5.87
C PRO A 135 11.62 7.70 6.69
N ASP A 136 10.78 7.07 7.51
CA ASP A 136 11.11 5.87 8.31
C ASP A 136 10.13 4.72 8.04
N PRO A 137 10.41 3.87 7.03
CA PRO A 137 9.62 2.68 6.75
C PRO A 137 9.53 1.71 7.94
N SER A 138 10.56 1.64 8.76
CA SER A 138 10.60 0.74 9.92
C SER A 138 9.59 1.15 11.00
N SER A 139 9.31 2.44 11.16
CA SER A 139 8.25 2.95 12.03
C SER A 139 6.88 2.44 11.57
N VAL A 140 6.59 2.57 10.26
CA VAL A 140 5.35 2.06 9.66
C VAL A 140 5.19 0.56 9.88
N VAL A 141 6.26 -0.22 9.64
CA VAL A 141 6.25 -1.68 9.84
C VAL A 141 5.91 -2.03 11.29
N ARG A 142 6.54 -1.35 12.27
CA ARG A 142 6.24 -1.54 13.70
C ARG A 142 4.77 -1.20 14.03
N ALA A 143 4.26 -0.11 13.49
CA ALA A 143 2.87 0.31 13.71
C ALA A 143 1.88 -0.69 13.09
N CYS A 144 2.12 -1.17 11.86
CA CYS A 144 1.31 -2.23 11.23
C CYS A 144 1.31 -3.52 12.07
N ALA A 145 2.49 -3.92 12.58
CA ALA A 145 2.60 -5.06 13.47
C ALA A 145 1.79 -4.86 14.76
N ALA A 146 1.86 -3.68 15.38
CA ALA A 146 1.10 -3.38 16.59
C ALA A 146 -0.41 -3.47 16.39
N LEU A 147 -0.90 -3.04 15.22
CA LEU A 147 -2.33 -3.02 14.85
C LEU A 147 -2.90 -4.42 14.54
N ALA A 148 -2.07 -5.33 14.02
CA ALA A 148 -2.50 -6.69 13.73
C ALA A 148 -2.76 -7.49 15.01
N LYS A 149 -3.79 -8.34 15.01
CA LYS A 149 -4.06 -9.32 16.07
C LYS A 149 -2.94 -10.36 16.14
N PRO A 150 -2.70 -11.00 17.29
CA PRO A 150 -1.90 -12.22 17.36
C PRO A 150 -2.43 -13.26 16.36
N GLY A 151 -1.55 -13.83 15.54
CA GLY A 151 -1.93 -14.73 14.45
C GLY A 151 -2.56 -14.03 13.23
N GLY A 152 -2.64 -12.70 13.20
CA GLY A 152 -3.10 -11.92 12.06
C GLY A 152 -2.08 -11.86 10.92
N TRP A 153 -2.49 -11.31 9.79
CA TRP A 153 -1.64 -11.08 8.62
C TRP A 153 -1.30 -9.61 8.48
N VAL A 154 -0.05 -9.34 8.09
CA VAL A 154 0.39 -8.02 7.64
C VAL A 154 1.00 -8.16 6.25
N TRP A 155 0.49 -7.38 5.30
CA TRP A 155 0.90 -7.42 3.91
C TRP A 155 1.60 -6.12 3.53
N PHE A 156 2.79 -6.23 2.96
CA PHE A 156 3.54 -5.10 2.41
C PHE A 156 3.78 -5.33 0.92
N SER A 157 3.80 -4.25 0.13
CA SER A 157 4.40 -4.26 -1.20
C SER A 157 5.25 -3.02 -1.41
N THR A 158 6.33 -3.17 -2.16
CA THR A 158 7.24 -2.08 -2.49
C THR A 158 8.18 -2.47 -3.64
N LEU A 159 8.99 -1.52 -4.09
CA LEU A 159 9.99 -1.71 -5.13
C LEU A 159 11.34 -2.16 -4.53
N ASN A 160 11.95 -3.16 -5.16
CA ASN A 160 13.25 -3.68 -4.73
C ASN A 160 14.38 -2.76 -5.18
N ARG A 161 15.36 -2.46 -4.33
CA ARG A 161 16.53 -1.63 -4.65
C ARG A 161 17.64 -2.46 -5.30
N ASN A 162 17.66 -2.50 -6.64
CA ASN A 162 18.73 -3.10 -7.42
C ASN A 162 18.78 -2.50 -8.84
N PRO A 163 19.85 -2.73 -9.64
CA PRO A 163 19.97 -2.16 -10.98
C PRO A 163 18.83 -2.54 -11.95
N LYS A 164 18.25 -3.74 -11.80
CA LYS A 164 17.15 -4.20 -12.66
C LYS A 164 15.88 -3.39 -12.37
N SER A 165 15.55 -3.16 -11.10
CA SER A 165 14.40 -2.34 -10.73
C SER A 165 14.55 -0.88 -11.16
N TYR A 166 15.76 -0.32 -11.07
CA TYR A 166 16.05 1.00 -11.61
C TYR A 166 15.75 1.07 -13.11
N LEU A 167 16.21 0.08 -13.87
CA LEU A 167 16.00 0.02 -15.31
C LEU A 167 14.50 -0.12 -15.67
N PHE A 168 13.76 -0.97 -14.97
CA PHE A 168 12.38 -1.27 -15.32
C PHE A 168 11.36 -0.34 -14.65
N ALA A 169 11.50 -0.03 -13.36
CA ALA A 169 10.55 0.82 -12.65
C ALA A 169 10.77 2.31 -12.92
N VAL A 170 12.02 2.76 -13.00
CA VAL A 170 12.32 4.17 -13.26
C VAL A 170 12.42 4.42 -14.76
N ILE A 171 13.41 3.83 -15.46
CA ILE A 171 13.63 4.14 -16.88
C ILE A 171 12.50 3.56 -17.74
N GLY A 172 12.09 2.31 -17.51
CA GLY A 172 11.06 1.64 -18.30
C GLY A 172 9.68 2.26 -18.12
N ALA A 173 9.21 2.37 -16.88
CA ALA A 173 7.86 2.85 -16.61
C ALA A 173 7.70 4.36 -16.82
N GLU A 174 8.68 5.18 -16.41
CA GLU A 174 8.54 6.64 -16.45
C GLU A 174 8.98 7.25 -17.79
N TYR A 175 10.06 6.74 -18.42
CA TYR A 175 10.65 7.36 -19.61
C TYR A 175 10.31 6.65 -20.92
N VAL A 176 10.24 5.32 -20.93
CA VAL A 176 10.01 4.53 -22.16
C VAL A 176 8.54 4.25 -22.38
N LEU A 177 7.88 3.63 -21.42
CA LEU A 177 6.48 3.24 -21.53
C LEU A 177 5.51 4.36 -21.13
N LYS A 178 6.01 5.38 -20.42
CA LYS A 178 5.23 6.53 -19.90
C LYS A 178 3.98 6.09 -19.12
N LEU A 179 4.08 4.98 -18.42
CA LEU A 179 3.02 4.45 -17.55
C LEU A 179 2.84 5.31 -16.30
N LEU A 180 3.92 6.00 -15.89
CA LEU A 180 3.96 6.84 -14.69
C LEU A 180 4.61 8.19 -15.03
N PRO A 181 4.27 9.29 -14.34
CA PRO A 181 4.95 10.56 -14.44
C PRO A 181 6.44 10.45 -14.11
N LYS A 182 7.27 11.28 -14.74
CA LYS A 182 8.72 11.34 -14.42
C LYS A 182 8.91 11.78 -12.97
N GLY A 183 9.85 11.12 -12.27
CA GLY A 183 10.14 11.41 -10.86
C GLY A 183 9.09 10.84 -9.90
N THR A 184 8.29 9.87 -10.34
CA THR A 184 7.37 9.15 -9.46
C THR A 184 8.14 8.37 -8.40
N HIS A 185 9.31 7.81 -8.74
CA HIS A 185 10.10 6.98 -7.85
C HIS A 185 11.49 7.56 -7.60
N ASP A 186 11.88 7.64 -6.33
CA ASP A 186 13.25 7.86 -5.89
C ASP A 186 13.91 6.50 -5.61
N TYR A 187 14.83 6.08 -6.47
CA TYR A 187 15.55 4.81 -6.33
C TYR A 187 16.24 4.62 -4.97
N ALA A 188 16.71 5.72 -4.35
CA ALA A 188 17.36 5.66 -3.05
C ALA A 188 16.40 5.20 -1.93
N ARG A 189 15.11 5.38 -2.12
CA ARG A 189 14.05 4.98 -1.19
C ARG A 189 13.50 3.57 -1.40
N PHE A 190 13.93 2.88 -2.47
CA PHE A 190 13.54 1.49 -2.70
C PHE A 190 14.05 0.58 -1.59
N ILE A 191 13.31 -0.45 -1.26
CA ILE A 191 13.55 -1.31 -0.10
C ILE A 191 13.86 -2.73 -0.58
N THR A 192 15.02 -3.26 -0.22
CA THR A 192 15.34 -4.65 -0.55
C THR A 192 14.51 -5.62 0.30
N PRO A 193 14.23 -6.86 -0.20
CA PRO A 193 13.58 -7.89 0.61
C PRO A 193 14.30 -8.18 1.93
N ALA A 194 15.64 -8.06 1.96
CA ALA A 194 16.43 -8.25 3.17
C ALA A 194 16.20 -7.14 4.21
N GLU A 195 16.13 -5.87 3.78
CA GLU A 195 15.82 -4.73 4.65
C GLU A 195 14.41 -4.83 5.22
N LEU A 196 13.41 -5.11 4.38
CA LEU A 196 12.05 -5.30 4.83
C LEU A 196 11.94 -6.48 5.81
N SER A 197 12.61 -7.60 5.50
CA SER A 197 12.66 -8.76 6.39
C SER A 197 13.29 -8.45 7.76
N ALA A 198 14.34 -7.63 7.78
CA ALA A 198 14.96 -7.19 9.03
C ALA A 198 13.98 -6.30 9.84
N ALA A 199 13.29 -5.36 9.20
CA ALA A 199 12.29 -4.52 9.84
C ALA A 199 11.11 -5.34 10.39
N CYS A 200 10.60 -6.30 9.61
CA CYS A 200 9.53 -7.22 10.04
C CYS A 200 9.94 -8.02 11.27
N ARG A 201 11.12 -8.67 11.26
CA ARG A 201 11.61 -9.41 12.44
C ARG A 201 11.78 -8.52 13.65
N GLY A 202 12.30 -7.29 13.46
CA GLY A 202 12.42 -6.31 14.55
C GLY A 202 11.07 -5.86 15.13
N ALA A 203 9.99 -6.01 14.37
CA ALA A 203 8.62 -5.73 14.78
C ALA A 203 7.85 -6.97 15.30
N GLY A 204 8.49 -8.13 15.39
CA GLY A 204 7.84 -9.38 15.81
C GLY A 204 6.95 -10.00 14.73
N LEU A 205 7.25 -9.75 13.45
CA LEU A 205 6.58 -10.35 12.31
C LEU A 205 7.47 -11.39 11.64
N ASP A 206 6.89 -12.55 11.31
CA ASP A 206 7.54 -13.60 10.52
C ASP A 206 7.09 -13.53 9.07
N ILE A 207 8.01 -13.43 8.12
CA ILE A 207 7.68 -13.47 6.70
C ILE A 207 7.28 -14.90 6.34
N ALA A 208 6.03 -15.09 5.98
CA ALA A 208 5.43 -16.36 5.57
C ALA A 208 5.30 -16.50 4.05
N ASP A 209 5.28 -15.39 3.32
CA ASP A 209 5.21 -15.35 1.86
C ASP A 209 6.06 -14.20 1.31
N LEU A 210 6.74 -14.45 0.18
CA LEU A 210 7.46 -13.44 -0.58
C LEU A 210 7.26 -13.72 -2.06
N THR A 211 6.45 -12.88 -2.71
CA THR A 211 6.02 -13.08 -4.09
C THR A 211 6.34 -11.85 -4.92
N GLY A 212 6.99 -12.05 -6.07
CA GLY A 212 7.30 -10.99 -7.03
C GLY A 212 6.11 -10.65 -7.91
N MET A 213 6.11 -9.44 -8.43
CA MET A 213 5.17 -8.97 -9.43
C MET A 213 5.94 -8.54 -10.68
N THR A 214 5.58 -9.10 -11.82
CA THR A 214 6.23 -8.82 -13.11
C THR A 214 5.24 -8.24 -14.10
N TYR A 215 5.73 -7.38 -15.00
CA TYR A 215 4.95 -6.79 -16.09
C TYR A 215 5.47 -7.30 -17.44
N ASN A 216 4.55 -7.75 -18.29
CA ASN A 216 4.84 -8.12 -19.68
C ASN A 216 4.40 -6.97 -20.61
N PRO A 217 5.35 -6.20 -21.20
CA PRO A 217 5.01 -5.03 -22.02
C PRO A 217 4.34 -5.41 -23.36
N LEU A 218 4.59 -6.61 -23.89
CA LEU A 218 3.97 -7.05 -25.14
C LEU A 218 2.49 -7.40 -24.97
N ARG A 219 2.14 -7.98 -23.82
CA ARG A 219 0.76 -8.36 -23.49
C ARG A 219 0.06 -7.33 -22.62
N GLN A 220 0.79 -6.34 -22.11
CA GLN A 220 0.31 -5.34 -21.15
C GLN A 220 -0.37 -5.98 -19.92
N THR A 221 0.23 -7.04 -19.39
CA THR A 221 -0.32 -7.80 -18.27
C THR A 221 0.67 -7.92 -17.13
N TYR A 222 0.14 -7.92 -15.92
CA TYR A 222 0.89 -8.23 -14.70
C TYR A 222 0.69 -9.69 -14.31
N ALA A 223 1.69 -10.28 -13.65
CA ALA A 223 1.63 -11.63 -13.10
C ALA A 223 2.41 -11.73 -11.79
N LEU A 224 1.91 -12.56 -10.87
CA LEU A 224 2.63 -12.93 -9.66
C LEU A 224 3.54 -14.12 -9.92
N GLY A 225 4.72 -14.15 -9.29
CA GLY A 225 5.70 -15.21 -9.47
C GLY A 225 6.85 -15.13 -8.46
N SER A 226 7.90 -15.91 -8.68
CA SER A 226 9.05 -15.96 -7.77
C SER A 226 10.10 -14.86 -8.00
N ASP A 227 9.99 -14.08 -9.09
CA ASP A 227 10.96 -13.01 -9.40
C ASP A 227 10.64 -11.73 -8.60
N VAL A 228 11.28 -11.56 -7.47
CA VAL A 228 11.17 -10.40 -6.58
C VAL A 228 12.12 -9.25 -6.95
N SER A 229 12.73 -9.29 -8.13
CA SER A 229 13.79 -8.35 -8.48
C SER A 229 13.33 -6.94 -8.81
N VAL A 230 12.05 -6.70 -9.13
CA VAL A 230 11.54 -5.34 -9.42
C VAL A 230 10.53 -4.91 -8.36
N ASN A 231 9.39 -5.53 -8.31
CA ASN A 231 8.33 -5.28 -7.33
C ASN A 231 8.02 -6.58 -6.59
N TYR A 232 7.68 -6.50 -5.31
CA TYR A 232 7.36 -7.68 -4.52
C TYR A 232 6.29 -7.40 -3.46
N ILE A 233 5.59 -8.47 -3.10
CA ILE A 233 4.63 -8.53 -2.00
C ILE A 233 5.23 -9.42 -0.92
N ALA A 234 5.21 -8.97 0.33
CA ALA A 234 5.60 -9.73 1.50
C ALA A 234 4.40 -9.94 2.42
N GLY A 235 4.03 -11.20 2.65
CA GLY A 235 3.01 -11.60 3.61
C GLY A 235 3.66 -12.03 4.92
N CYS A 236 3.30 -11.37 6.01
CA CYS A 236 3.86 -11.59 7.32
C CYS A 236 2.80 -12.09 8.31
N ARG A 237 3.22 -12.95 9.24
CA ARG A 237 2.41 -13.39 10.38
C ARG A 237 2.87 -12.71 11.66
N LYS A 238 1.90 -12.31 12.48
CA LYS A 238 2.16 -11.81 13.83
C LYS A 238 2.05 -12.92 14.86
#